data_ed97e824d47e2e8817d699f92f94a547
#
_entry.id   ed97e824d47e2e8817d699f92f94a547
#
_cell.length_a   1.000
_cell.length_b   1.000
_cell.length_c   1.000
_cell.angle_alpha   90.00
_cell.angle_beta   90.00
_cell.angle_gamma   90.00
#
_symmetry.space_group_name_H-M   'P 1'
#
loop_
_entity.id
_entity.type
_entity.pdbx_description
1 polymer ?
#
loop_
_entity_poly.entity_id
_entity_poly.type
_entity_poly.pdbx_seq_one_letter_code
_entity_poly.pdbx_strand_id
1 'polypeptide(L)'
;MHQCNLCLPHIDRSTLPGLTLMGSWFAGVSLGLLAARFYGDPVRALALAAGNQELTFGGSCVVTVLPLFLSAFAVFLFHRAGAYCAALIRGVFLGYFLECFAAVGGLWLCGLLLFSALAVSPVILWFLWRRLSMGADGARRDLVYAFLAAFGISAVDFWVVAPFLAHALSF
;
A
#
# COMPACT_ATOMS: atom_id res chain seq x y z
N MET A 1 -25.68 1.30 45.29
CA MET A 1 -25.67 1.40 43.82
C MET A 1 -24.26 1.83 43.38
N HIS A 2 -23.39 0.89 43.05
CA HIS A 2 -22.05 1.18 42.50
C HIS A 2 -22.17 1.47 41.00
N GLN A 3 -21.97 2.73 40.62
CA GLN A 3 -21.79 3.08 39.20
C GLN A 3 -20.41 2.54 38.77
N CYS A 4 -20.40 1.47 37.98
CA CYS A 4 -19.23 1.07 37.21
C CYS A 4 -18.97 2.16 36.15
N ASN A 5 -18.09 3.09 36.48
CA ASN A 5 -17.50 3.97 35.48
C ASN A 5 -16.59 3.07 34.61
N LEU A 6 -17.13 2.59 33.49
CA LEU A 6 -16.33 2.06 32.41
C LEU A 6 -15.40 3.20 31.94
N CYS A 7 -14.16 3.19 32.41
CA CYS A 7 -13.09 4.01 31.87
C CYS A 7 -12.87 3.59 30.42
N LEU A 8 -13.65 4.17 29.50
CA LEU A 8 -13.29 4.13 28.09
C LEU A 8 -11.94 4.81 27.95
N PRO A 9 -10.94 4.16 27.33
CA PRO A 9 -9.64 4.76 27.12
C PRO A 9 -9.85 6.09 26.38
N HIS A 10 -9.30 7.16 26.94
CA HIS A 10 -9.34 8.49 26.36
C HIS A 10 -8.59 8.44 25.04
N ILE A 11 -9.34 8.18 23.94
CA ILE A 11 -8.75 8.19 22.59
C ILE A 11 -8.33 9.64 22.33
N ASP A 12 -7.04 9.86 22.35
CA ASP A 12 -6.45 11.16 22.06
C ASP A 12 -6.88 11.58 20.65
N ARG A 13 -7.35 12.81 20.52
CA ARG A 13 -7.84 13.37 19.22
C ARG A 13 -6.78 13.30 18.12
N SER A 14 -5.50 13.18 18.48
CA SER A 14 -4.39 13.00 17.54
C SER A 14 -4.33 11.59 16.93
N THR A 15 -4.87 10.56 17.59
CA THR A 15 -4.84 9.17 17.10
C THR A 15 -6.03 8.83 16.20
N LEU A 16 -7.13 9.58 16.31
CA LEU A 16 -8.35 9.33 15.55
C LEU A 16 -8.13 9.32 14.01
N PRO A 17 -7.39 10.27 13.41
CA PRO A 17 -7.12 10.25 11.97
C PRO A 17 -6.33 9.02 11.52
N GLY A 18 -5.43 8.51 12.36
CA GLY A 18 -4.67 7.29 12.07
C GLY A 18 -5.55 6.05 12.06
N LEU A 19 -6.44 5.91 13.05
CA LEU A 19 -7.36 4.77 13.14
C LEU A 19 -8.35 4.76 11.95
N THR A 20 -8.90 5.91 11.58
CA THR A 20 -9.81 6.00 10.42
C THR A 20 -9.08 5.73 9.11
N LEU A 21 -7.82 6.17 8.96
CA LEU A 21 -7.00 5.88 7.79
C LEU A 21 -6.71 4.38 7.65
N MET A 22 -6.30 3.73 8.74
CA MET A 22 -6.11 2.29 8.79
C MET A 22 -7.40 1.53 8.51
N GLY A 23 -8.53 1.96 9.08
CA GLY A 23 -9.85 1.39 8.82
C GLY A 23 -10.21 1.48 7.34
N SER A 24 -9.97 2.61 6.68
CA SER A 24 -10.20 2.78 5.24
C SER A 24 -9.32 1.84 4.42
N TRP A 25 -8.06 1.70 4.80
CA TRP A 25 -7.14 0.79 4.10
C TRP A 25 -7.57 -0.67 4.24
N PHE A 26 -7.90 -1.14 5.46
CA PHE A 26 -8.39 -2.50 5.68
C PHE A 26 -9.73 -2.77 4.99
N ALA A 27 -10.65 -1.80 4.98
CA ALA A 27 -11.88 -1.90 4.21
C ALA A 27 -11.59 -2.05 2.72
N GLY A 28 -10.62 -1.32 2.19
CA GLY A 28 -10.14 -1.46 0.83
C GLY A 28 -9.60 -2.87 0.57
N VAL A 29 -8.73 -3.39 1.43
CA VAL A 29 -8.19 -4.77 1.29
C VAL A 29 -9.32 -5.80 1.25
N SER A 30 -10.29 -5.69 2.15
CA SER A 30 -11.45 -6.60 2.19
C SER A 30 -12.29 -6.52 0.92
N LEU A 31 -12.53 -5.32 0.40
CA LEU A 31 -13.23 -5.11 -0.87
C LEU A 31 -12.44 -5.67 -2.06
N GLY A 32 -11.12 -5.52 -2.06
CA GLY A 32 -10.24 -6.07 -3.09
C GLY A 32 -10.25 -7.60 -3.12
N LEU A 33 -10.17 -8.24 -1.95
CA LEU A 33 -10.30 -9.69 -1.82
C LEU A 33 -11.65 -10.20 -2.36
N LEU A 34 -12.74 -9.52 -2.00
CA LEU A 34 -14.07 -9.86 -2.50
C LEU A 34 -14.17 -9.67 -4.02
N ALA A 35 -13.67 -8.56 -4.54
CA ALA A 35 -13.68 -8.28 -5.97
C ALA A 35 -12.89 -9.34 -6.76
N ALA A 36 -11.74 -9.78 -6.24
CA ALA A 36 -10.94 -10.81 -6.87
C ALA A 36 -11.66 -12.17 -6.92
N ARG A 37 -12.42 -12.52 -5.89
CA ARG A 37 -13.21 -13.76 -5.88
C ARG A 37 -14.30 -13.81 -6.95
N PHE A 38 -14.91 -12.65 -7.26
CA PHE A 38 -16.00 -12.58 -8.24
C PHE A 38 -15.52 -12.28 -9.66
N TYR A 39 -14.46 -11.52 -9.80
CA TYR A 39 -13.98 -10.99 -11.08
C TYR A 39 -12.49 -11.25 -11.33
N GLY A 40 -11.82 -11.97 -10.42
CA GLY A 40 -10.37 -12.19 -10.51
C GLY A 40 -10.02 -13.17 -11.62
N ASP A 41 -9.04 -12.78 -12.42
CA ASP A 41 -8.37 -13.68 -13.37
C ASP A 41 -6.91 -13.83 -12.90
N PRO A 42 -6.61 -14.94 -12.19
CA PRO A 42 -5.28 -15.16 -11.63
C PRO A 42 -4.20 -15.29 -12.72
N VAL A 43 -4.56 -15.84 -13.87
CA VAL A 43 -3.61 -15.99 -15.00
C VAL A 43 -3.23 -14.63 -15.56
N ARG A 44 -4.22 -13.76 -15.75
CA ARG A 44 -3.99 -12.39 -16.22
C ARG A 44 -3.23 -11.55 -15.19
N ALA A 45 -3.55 -11.70 -13.90
CA ALA A 45 -2.84 -11.03 -12.83
C ALA A 45 -1.36 -11.45 -12.78
N LEU A 46 -1.09 -12.75 -12.94
CA LEU A 46 0.27 -13.28 -13.00
C LEU A 46 1.02 -12.79 -14.24
N ALA A 47 0.37 -12.77 -15.40
CA ALA A 47 0.95 -12.25 -16.64
C ALA A 47 1.33 -10.77 -16.52
N LEU A 48 0.48 -9.96 -15.87
CA LEU A 48 0.78 -8.55 -15.59
C LEU A 48 1.96 -8.41 -14.62
N ALA A 49 2.05 -9.24 -13.61
CA ALA A 49 3.16 -9.23 -12.66
C ALA A 49 4.47 -9.70 -13.32
N ALA A 50 4.42 -10.76 -14.13
CA ALA A 50 5.59 -11.26 -14.87
C ALA A 50 6.08 -10.24 -15.91
N GLY A 51 5.18 -9.58 -16.64
CA GLY A 51 5.54 -8.51 -17.57
C GLY A 51 6.20 -7.32 -16.89
N ASN A 52 5.86 -7.06 -15.64
CA ASN A 52 6.53 -6.04 -14.84
C ASN A 52 7.96 -6.43 -14.41
N GLN A 53 8.33 -7.72 -14.44
CA GLN A 53 9.68 -8.17 -14.06
C GLN A 53 10.73 -7.96 -15.14
N GLU A 54 10.33 -7.83 -16.41
CA GLU A 54 11.24 -7.37 -17.48
C GLU A 54 11.52 -5.86 -17.38
N LEU A 55 10.95 -5.19 -16.37
CA LEU A 55 11.12 -3.76 -16.18
C LEU A 55 12.56 -3.42 -15.81
N THR A 56 13.08 -2.42 -16.48
CA THR A 56 14.28 -1.72 -16.08
C THR A 56 14.11 -1.13 -14.67
N PHE A 57 15.19 -0.79 -13.99
CA PHE A 57 15.15 -0.09 -12.69
C PHE A 57 14.19 1.11 -12.70
N GLY A 58 14.14 1.85 -13.83
CA GLY A 58 13.18 2.94 -14.01
C GLY A 58 11.73 2.48 -13.93
N GLY A 59 11.39 1.31 -14.47
CA GLY A 59 10.05 0.74 -14.37
C GLY A 59 9.66 0.37 -12.94
N SER A 60 10.58 -0.26 -12.18
CA SER A 60 10.37 -0.54 -10.76
C SER A 60 10.14 0.76 -9.96
N CYS A 61 10.91 1.82 -10.24
CA CYS A 61 10.69 3.13 -9.62
C CYS A 61 9.30 3.70 -9.93
N VAL A 62 8.81 3.57 -11.16
CA VAL A 62 7.46 4.05 -11.51
C VAL A 62 6.39 3.31 -10.71
N VAL A 63 6.49 1.99 -10.61
CA VAL A 63 5.50 1.16 -9.88
C VAL A 63 5.44 1.51 -8.39
N THR A 64 6.57 1.89 -7.78
CA THR A 64 6.63 2.23 -6.35
C THR A 64 6.36 3.70 -6.07
N VAL A 65 6.89 4.61 -6.89
CA VAL A 65 6.81 6.06 -6.69
C VAL A 65 5.48 6.63 -7.20
N LEU A 66 4.92 6.09 -8.28
CA LEU A 66 3.65 6.59 -8.83
C LEU A 66 2.47 6.52 -7.84
N PRO A 67 2.24 5.42 -7.09
CA PRO A 67 1.19 5.39 -6.07
C PRO A 67 1.39 6.42 -4.96
N LEU A 68 2.63 6.68 -4.56
CA LEU A 68 2.95 7.72 -3.58
C LEU A 68 2.62 9.12 -4.14
N PHE A 69 3.01 9.38 -5.39
CA PHE A 69 2.72 10.63 -6.06
C PHE A 69 1.21 10.86 -6.21
N LEU A 70 0.46 9.85 -6.67
CA LEU A 70 -1.00 9.93 -6.79
C LEU A 70 -1.68 10.13 -5.43
N SER A 71 -1.17 9.50 -4.37
CA SER A 71 -1.68 9.70 -3.01
C SER A 71 -1.42 11.13 -2.51
N ALA A 72 -0.22 11.67 -2.75
CA ALA A 72 0.12 13.04 -2.41
C ALA A 72 -0.75 14.04 -3.19
N PHE A 73 -0.98 13.80 -4.48
CA PHE A 73 -1.81 14.62 -5.34
C PHE A 73 -3.29 14.59 -4.90
N ALA A 74 -3.82 13.41 -4.55
CA ALA A 74 -5.18 13.27 -4.02
C ALA A 74 -5.37 14.06 -2.72
N VAL A 75 -4.38 14.04 -1.82
CA VAL A 75 -4.42 14.85 -0.58
C VAL A 75 -4.32 16.34 -0.88
N PHE A 76 -3.52 16.72 -1.85
CA PHE A 76 -3.41 18.12 -2.27
C PHE A 76 -4.75 18.67 -2.80
N LEU A 77 -5.46 17.88 -3.63
CA LEU A 77 -6.75 18.29 -4.22
C LEU A 77 -7.91 18.19 -3.24
N PHE A 78 -8.02 17.10 -2.50
CA PHE A 78 -9.22 16.74 -1.72
C PHE A 78 -8.97 16.71 -0.21
N HIS A 79 -7.80 17.18 0.25
CA HIS A 79 -7.43 17.24 1.67
C HIS A 79 -7.68 15.89 2.40
N ARG A 80 -8.50 15.90 3.47
CA ARG A 80 -8.77 14.71 4.29
C ARG A 80 -9.48 13.60 3.50
N ALA A 81 -10.45 13.96 2.67
CA ALA A 81 -11.17 12.98 1.83
C ALA A 81 -10.22 12.27 0.87
N GLY A 82 -9.29 13.01 0.26
CA GLY A 82 -8.25 12.45 -0.62
C GLY A 82 -7.35 11.43 0.08
N ALA A 83 -7.00 11.66 1.34
CA ALA A 83 -6.19 10.72 2.11
C ALA A 83 -6.92 9.38 2.34
N TYR A 84 -8.18 9.43 2.74
CA TYR A 84 -8.98 8.21 2.96
C TYR A 84 -9.27 7.46 1.66
N CYS A 85 -9.61 8.18 0.58
CA CYS A 85 -9.79 7.58 -0.74
C CYS A 85 -8.51 6.92 -1.25
N ALA A 86 -7.35 7.58 -1.11
CA ALA A 86 -6.07 7.02 -1.51
C ALA A 86 -5.74 5.74 -0.72
N ALA A 87 -5.96 5.73 0.59
CA ALA A 87 -5.76 4.57 1.43
C ALA A 87 -6.69 3.41 1.03
N LEU A 88 -7.98 3.70 0.80
CA LEU A 88 -8.97 2.72 0.38
C LEU A 88 -8.63 2.12 -0.98
N ILE A 89 -8.35 2.94 -2.00
CA ILE A 89 -7.97 2.48 -3.34
C ILE A 89 -6.72 1.61 -3.27
N ARG A 90 -5.70 2.03 -2.51
CA ARG A 90 -4.47 1.26 -2.31
C ARG A 90 -4.76 -0.10 -1.67
N GLY A 91 -5.66 -0.14 -0.68
CA GLY A 91 -6.13 -1.38 -0.06
C GLY A 91 -6.81 -2.29 -1.07
N VAL A 92 -7.71 -1.77 -1.90
CA VAL A 92 -8.42 -2.54 -2.94
C VAL A 92 -7.43 -3.20 -3.90
N PHE A 93 -6.47 -2.46 -4.41
CA PHE A 93 -5.44 -3.03 -5.30
C PHE A 93 -4.64 -4.14 -4.60
N LEU A 94 -4.18 -3.89 -3.38
CA LEU A 94 -3.42 -4.88 -2.63
C LEU A 94 -4.23 -6.15 -2.38
N GLY A 95 -5.48 -6.03 -1.92
CA GLY A 95 -6.38 -7.16 -1.66
C GLY A 95 -6.69 -7.95 -2.92
N TYR A 96 -6.95 -7.27 -4.04
CA TYR A 96 -7.22 -7.92 -5.32
C TYR A 96 -6.04 -8.78 -5.79
N PHE A 97 -4.84 -8.22 -5.82
CA PHE A 97 -3.66 -8.97 -6.25
C PHE A 97 -3.27 -10.06 -5.26
N LEU A 98 -3.44 -9.83 -3.96
CA LEU A 98 -3.17 -10.84 -2.94
C LEU A 98 -4.00 -12.11 -3.18
N GLU A 99 -5.30 -11.99 -3.42
CA GLU A 99 -6.19 -13.13 -3.67
C GLU A 99 -5.83 -13.82 -5.00
N CYS A 100 -5.60 -13.05 -6.07
CA CYS A 100 -5.23 -13.60 -7.37
C CYS A 100 -3.92 -14.40 -7.31
N PHE A 101 -2.90 -13.90 -6.62
CA PHE A 101 -1.62 -14.60 -6.53
C PHE A 101 -1.65 -15.76 -5.53
N ALA A 102 -2.43 -15.66 -4.44
CA ALA A 102 -2.61 -16.77 -3.51
C ALA A 102 -3.24 -17.99 -4.19
N ALA A 103 -4.12 -17.77 -5.15
CA ALA A 103 -4.76 -18.84 -5.91
C ALA A 103 -3.78 -19.60 -6.83
N VAL A 104 -2.68 -18.97 -7.28
CA VAL A 104 -1.74 -19.56 -8.24
C VAL A 104 -0.53 -20.18 -7.56
N GLY A 105 0.10 -19.49 -6.63
CA GLY A 105 1.44 -19.86 -6.15
C GLY A 105 1.59 -19.93 -4.63
N GLY A 106 0.48 -19.81 -3.90
CA GLY A 106 0.53 -19.79 -2.44
C GLY A 106 1.12 -18.48 -1.87
N LEU A 107 1.16 -18.41 -0.53
CA LEU A 107 1.53 -17.20 0.20
C LEU A 107 2.98 -16.73 -0.03
N TRP A 108 3.89 -17.66 -0.30
CA TRP A 108 5.29 -17.33 -0.53
C TRP A 108 5.50 -16.53 -1.84
N LEU A 109 4.94 -17.03 -2.92
CA LEU A 109 5.01 -16.35 -4.22
C LEU A 109 4.28 -15.01 -4.18
N CYS A 110 3.14 -14.95 -3.48
CA CYS A 110 2.44 -13.68 -3.20
C CYS A 110 3.34 -12.67 -2.51
N GLY A 111 4.05 -13.06 -1.47
CA GLY A 111 4.94 -12.18 -0.71
C GLY A 111 6.03 -11.58 -1.60
N LEU A 112 6.61 -12.37 -2.48
CA LEU A 112 7.65 -11.93 -3.41
C LEU A 112 7.09 -11.00 -4.51
N LEU A 113 6.00 -11.41 -5.17
CA LEU A 113 5.39 -10.63 -6.26
C LEU A 113 4.79 -9.30 -5.77
N LEU A 114 4.32 -9.25 -4.53
CA LEU A 114 3.75 -8.05 -3.93
C LEU A 114 4.73 -7.30 -3.02
N PHE A 115 6.01 -7.70 -2.99
CA PHE A 115 6.98 -7.11 -2.05
C PHE A 115 7.00 -5.59 -2.11
N SER A 116 7.16 -5.02 -3.30
CA SER A 116 7.19 -3.56 -3.49
C SER A 116 5.88 -2.90 -3.05
N ALA A 117 4.74 -3.51 -3.39
CA ALA A 117 3.42 -3.01 -3.02
C ALA A 117 3.19 -3.05 -1.51
N LEU A 118 3.61 -4.14 -0.84
CA LEU A 118 3.52 -4.31 0.60
C LEU A 118 4.46 -3.33 1.33
N ALA A 119 5.71 -3.22 0.89
CA ALA A 119 6.71 -2.36 1.51
C ALA A 119 6.41 -0.86 1.35
N VAL A 120 5.84 -0.44 0.21
CA VAL A 120 5.48 0.97 -0.04
C VAL A 120 4.19 1.36 0.70
N SER A 121 3.27 0.42 0.97
CA SER A 121 2.01 0.73 1.63
C SER A 121 2.17 1.42 3.00
N PRO A 122 3.01 0.95 3.94
CA PRO A 122 3.23 1.64 5.21
C PRO A 122 3.87 3.02 5.04
N VAL A 123 4.71 3.23 4.03
CA VAL A 123 5.30 4.55 3.72
C VAL A 123 4.21 5.53 3.31
N ILE A 124 3.30 5.10 2.42
CA ILE A 124 2.16 5.92 1.99
C ILE A 124 1.24 6.22 3.17
N LEU A 125 0.88 5.21 3.97
CA LEU A 125 0.01 5.38 5.14
C LEU A 125 0.64 6.31 6.18
N TRP A 126 1.93 6.19 6.44
CA TRP A 126 2.67 7.09 7.30
C TRP A 126 2.63 8.54 6.79
N PHE A 127 2.89 8.74 5.49
CA PHE A 127 2.82 10.06 4.87
C PHE A 127 1.41 10.67 4.98
N LEU A 128 0.37 9.89 4.66
CA LEU A 128 -1.02 10.32 4.74
C LEU A 128 -1.40 10.67 6.19
N TRP A 129 -1.01 9.84 7.15
CA TRP A 129 -1.25 10.10 8.57
C TRP A 129 -0.57 11.39 9.05
N ARG A 130 0.70 11.58 8.69
CA ARG A 130 1.43 12.82 9.02
C ARG A 130 0.71 14.05 8.48
N ARG A 131 0.24 13.98 7.24
CA ARG A 131 -0.52 15.07 6.61
C ARG A 131 -1.84 15.36 7.31
N LEU A 132 -2.55 14.33 7.77
CA LEU A 132 -3.81 14.49 8.52
C LEU A 132 -3.59 15.05 9.93
N SER A 133 -2.47 14.71 10.57
CA SER A 133 -2.18 15.10 11.96
C SER A 133 -1.49 16.45 12.09
N MET A 134 -0.54 16.78 11.22
CA MET A 134 0.31 17.97 11.32
C MET A 134 -0.02 19.08 10.31
N GLY A 135 -0.98 18.86 9.42
CA GLY A 135 -1.35 19.85 8.41
C GLY A 135 -0.25 20.14 7.38
N ALA A 136 -0.03 21.43 7.06
CA ALA A 136 0.91 21.82 6.02
C ALA A 136 2.38 21.90 6.49
N ASP A 137 2.59 22.03 7.81
CA ASP A 137 3.93 22.19 8.37
C ASP A 137 4.77 20.93 8.20
N GLY A 138 5.96 21.07 7.63
CA GLY A 138 6.85 19.93 7.35
C GLY A 138 6.50 19.07 6.14
N ALA A 139 5.41 19.35 5.42
CA ALA A 139 4.93 18.56 4.29
C ALA A 139 5.99 18.27 3.22
N ARG A 140 6.83 19.25 2.90
CA ARG A 140 7.94 19.08 1.94
C ARG A 140 8.94 18.04 2.43
N ARG A 141 9.34 18.11 3.68
CA ARG A 141 10.31 17.20 4.29
C ARG A 141 9.76 15.79 4.35
N ASP A 142 8.52 15.65 4.80
CA ASP A 142 7.86 14.33 4.90
C ASP A 142 7.68 13.70 3.52
N LEU A 143 7.37 14.48 2.50
CA LEU A 143 7.29 14.03 1.12
C LEU A 143 8.66 13.54 0.61
N VAL A 144 9.73 14.29 0.87
CA VAL A 144 11.10 13.89 0.49
C VAL A 144 11.47 12.57 1.16
N TYR A 145 11.19 12.39 2.45
CA TYR A 145 11.47 11.14 3.15
C TYR A 145 10.66 9.97 2.58
N ALA A 146 9.39 10.19 2.27
CA ALA A 146 8.56 9.17 1.65
C ALA A 146 9.08 8.77 0.25
N PHE A 147 9.53 9.74 -0.56
CA PHE A 147 10.16 9.46 -1.86
C PHE A 147 11.47 8.71 -1.73
N LEU A 148 12.34 9.10 -0.80
CA LEU A 148 13.60 8.41 -0.55
C LEU A 148 13.35 6.97 -0.08
N ALA A 149 12.37 6.75 0.79
CA ALA A 149 11.99 5.41 1.22
C ALA A 149 11.42 4.57 0.06
N ALA A 150 10.54 5.14 -0.77
CA ALA A 150 9.99 4.46 -1.95
C ALA A 150 11.09 4.11 -2.96
N PHE A 151 12.06 5.00 -3.17
CA PHE A 151 13.21 4.76 -4.03
C PHE A 151 14.11 3.64 -3.47
N GLY A 152 14.36 3.63 -2.16
CA GLY A 152 15.09 2.55 -1.49
C GLY A 152 14.40 1.18 -1.66
N ILE A 153 13.06 1.15 -1.51
CA ILE A 153 12.26 -0.05 -1.75
C ILE A 153 12.39 -0.52 -3.20
N SER A 154 12.34 0.42 -4.17
CA SER A 154 12.54 0.09 -5.60
C SER A 154 13.91 -0.51 -5.86
N ALA A 155 14.95 -0.01 -5.19
CA ALA A 155 16.30 -0.54 -5.33
C ALA A 155 16.37 -1.98 -4.79
N VAL A 156 15.79 -2.25 -3.62
CA VAL A 156 15.71 -3.61 -3.05
C VAL A 156 14.92 -4.54 -3.96
N ASP A 157 13.77 -4.08 -4.46
CA ASP A 157 12.93 -4.84 -5.37
C ASP A 157 13.70 -5.24 -6.63
N PHE A 158 14.36 -4.29 -7.26
CA PHE A 158 15.12 -4.53 -8.50
C PHE A 158 16.38 -5.38 -8.30
N TRP A 159 17.19 -5.09 -7.26
CA TRP A 159 18.48 -5.73 -7.06
C TRP A 159 18.42 -7.06 -6.31
N VAL A 160 17.40 -7.28 -5.51
CA VAL A 160 17.29 -8.45 -4.64
C VAL A 160 16.09 -9.33 -5.03
N VAL A 161 14.89 -8.74 -5.08
CA VAL A 161 13.65 -9.52 -5.25
C VAL A 161 13.50 -10.01 -6.69
N ALA A 162 13.72 -9.16 -7.69
CA ALA A 162 13.54 -9.52 -9.08
C ALA A 162 14.50 -10.66 -9.56
N PRO A 163 15.82 -10.65 -9.25
CA PRO A 163 16.69 -11.77 -9.58
C PRO A 163 16.31 -13.07 -8.86
N PHE A 164 15.88 -12.97 -7.58
CA PHE A 164 15.43 -14.11 -6.82
C PHE A 164 14.16 -14.74 -7.41
N LEU A 165 13.20 -13.92 -7.83
CA LEU A 165 12.00 -14.37 -8.53
C LEU A 165 12.32 -15.00 -9.89
N ALA A 166 13.19 -14.40 -10.68
CA ALA A 166 13.62 -14.95 -11.96
C ALA A 166 14.22 -16.34 -11.78
N HIS A 167 15.04 -16.54 -10.73
CA HIS A 167 15.62 -17.84 -10.40
C HIS A 167 14.55 -18.84 -9.91
N ALA A 168 13.60 -18.40 -9.08
CA ALA A 168 12.54 -19.25 -8.55
C ALA A 168 11.49 -19.68 -9.61
N LEU A 169 11.30 -18.89 -10.66
CA LEU A 169 10.38 -19.18 -11.76
C LEU A 169 11.04 -19.93 -12.93
N SER A 170 12.36 -20.08 -12.93
CA SER A 170 13.09 -20.82 -13.97
C SER A 170 13.13 -22.34 -13.73
N PHE A 171 12.50 -22.83 -12.68
CA PHE A 171 12.23 -24.24 -12.40
C PHE A 171 10.79 -24.60 -12.74
#